data_0a5b2b49f7d18147e5107a9f628fd4ae
#
_entry.id   0a5b2b49f7d18147e5107a9f628fd4ae
#
_cell.length_a   1.000
_cell.length_b   1.000
_cell.length_c   1.000
_cell.angle_alpha   90.00
_cell.angle_beta   90.00
_cell.angle_gamma   90.00
#
_symmetry.space_group_name_H-M   'P 1'
#
loop_
_entity.id
_entity.type
_entity.pdbx_description
1 polymer ?
#
loop_
_entity_poly.entity_id
_entity_poly.type
_entity_poly.pdbx_seq_one_letter_code
_entity_poly.pdbx_strand_id
1 'polypeptide(L)'
;MTNLLVVFIYAVLVAIVALTILFAYIRDRNKLVTKYLIRLCIITIGWQVFAALHFFVNDEAFSLWAFDAKLVFVAFAPVQLLLLSYKFYSAKSSRRITQLFGVLSVLPIITSVLALTSPFHRLLRAELFFVQFVPLRILHNVRGPWFWVHSFYSYIMMLSSIFTILYYHTKLPRGFRVPSMLVAIGSAIALFSNIFVVFTSFSQNIDLTLVGLSIALVITYAGITISDESSLLVQAFDNIFSYLEDYIFIFNNKRIIVEMNPAARSWMELLGIREHIMSFDDLLQSLVLNTTDISRVFGTGEQDFHLMIDQQVSHYNLNERPITDQSGRKIGTFAIFTDITRYRLLIERIEESAGIDPLTNLGNRRSYELALKSLDEPSSLPFSVILGDVNGLKFVNDSMGHASGDNLLKTIAQILSDACPYGMHAYRIGGDEFVVLMPNTSTAQAAVYVAAIRLVVAEKNKGETPFKISVALGIATKDNEDQDILECIAIADKNMYLDKENDRRTR
;
A
#
# COMPACT_ATOMS: atom_id res chain seq x y z
N MET A 1 1.18 -24.76 58.76
CA MET A 1 0.98 -25.22 57.35
C MET A 1 0.23 -24.18 56.50
N THR A 2 -0.84 -23.58 56.98
CA THR A 2 -1.67 -22.61 56.24
C THR A 2 -0.95 -21.31 55.87
N ASN A 3 -0.15 -20.72 56.79
CA ASN A 3 0.61 -19.50 56.46
C ASN A 3 1.67 -19.72 55.37
N LEU A 4 2.31 -20.91 55.38
CA LEU A 4 3.28 -21.27 54.35
C LEU A 4 2.63 -21.37 52.94
N LEU A 5 1.42 -21.90 52.87
CA LEU A 5 0.65 -21.97 51.63
C LEU A 5 0.29 -20.55 51.09
N VAL A 6 -0.12 -19.63 51.98
CA VAL A 6 -0.42 -18.24 51.61
C VAL A 6 0.82 -17.53 51.07
N VAL A 7 1.96 -17.69 51.79
CA VAL A 7 3.25 -17.13 51.33
C VAL A 7 3.67 -17.72 49.97
N PHE A 8 3.48 -19.04 49.79
CA PHE A 8 3.74 -19.70 48.52
C PHE A 8 2.89 -19.13 47.36
N ILE A 9 1.59 -18.90 47.59
CA ILE A 9 0.70 -18.29 46.60
C ILE A 9 1.22 -16.89 46.21
N TYR A 10 1.59 -16.04 47.18
CA TYR A 10 2.16 -14.74 46.90
C TYR A 10 3.49 -14.83 46.15
N ALA A 11 4.34 -15.78 46.46
CA ALA A 11 5.60 -16.02 45.76
C ALA A 11 5.35 -16.37 44.28
N VAL A 12 4.34 -17.21 43.99
CA VAL A 12 3.91 -17.53 42.62
C VAL A 12 3.38 -16.28 41.90
N LEU A 13 2.56 -15.45 42.55
CA LEU A 13 2.05 -14.22 41.97
C LEU A 13 3.17 -13.23 41.65
N VAL A 14 4.15 -13.07 42.55
CA VAL A 14 5.36 -12.27 42.32
C VAL A 14 6.12 -12.80 41.12
N ALA A 15 6.30 -14.09 40.98
CA ALA A 15 6.99 -14.70 39.86
C ALA A 15 6.27 -14.44 38.54
N ILE A 16 4.94 -14.52 38.49
CA ILE A 16 4.13 -14.22 37.30
C ILE A 16 4.32 -12.75 36.87
N VAL A 17 4.24 -11.81 37.83
CA VAL A 17 4.39 -10.39 37.54
C VAL A 17 5.85 -10.07 37.15
N ALA A 18 6.84 -10.70 37.80
CA ALA A 18 8.25 -10.54 37.43
C ALA A 18 8.56 -11.08 36.03
N LEU A 19 7.98 -12.20 35.63
CA LEU A 19 8.07 -12.72 34.29
C LEU A 19 7.43 -11.75 33.29
N THR A 20 6.29 -11.15 33.62
CA THR A 20 5.67 -10.12 32.79
C THR A 20 6.60 -8.91 32.57
N ILE A 21 7.30 -8.45 33.61
CA ILE A 21 8.33 -7.41 33.49
C ILE A 21 9.46 -7.85 32.59
N LEU A 22 9.98 -9.07 32.80
CA LEU A 22 11.10 -9.60 32.03
C LEU A 22 10.77 -9.65 30.53
N PHE A 23 9.64 -10.23 30.17
CA PHE A 23 9.22 -10.32 28.79
C PHE A 23 8.95 -8.92 28.17
N ALA A 24 8.29 -8.02 28.90
CA ALA A 24 8.07 -6.66 28.46
C ALA A 24 9.38 -5.87 28.26
N TYR A 25 10.36 -6.09 29.15
CA TYR A 25 11.66 -5.44 29.07
C TYR A 25 12.50 -5.96 27.90
N ILE A 26 12.55 -7.28 27.69
CA ILE A 26 13.30 -7.89 26.58
C ILE A 26 12.72 -7.46 25.24
N ARG A 27 11.39 -7.47 25.12
CA ARG A 27 10.72 -7.20 23.84
C ARG A 27 10.80 -5.71 23.45
N ASP A 28 10.57 -4.79 24.38
CA ASP A 28 10.44 -3.38 24.00
C ASP A 28 10.58 -2.36 25.14
N ARG A 29 11.75 -2.36 25.79
CA ARG A 29 12.07 -1.47 26.93
C ARG A 29 11.96 0.05 26.62
N ASN A 30 12.03 0.44 25.33
CA ASN A 30 12.06 1.83 24.94
C ASN A 30 10.67 2.45 24.76
N LYS A 31 9.64 1.62 24.54
CA LYS A 31 8.28 2.11 24.37
C LYS A 31 7.71 2.71 25.65
N LEU A 32 7.02 3.83 25.47
CA LEU A 32 6.47 4.57 26.59
C LEU A 32 5.42 3.73 27.35
N VAL A 33 4.53 3.06 26.64
CA VAL A 33 3.48 2.20 27.23
C VAL A 33 4.08 1.05 28.04
N THR A 34 5.15 0.43 27.56
CA THR A 34 5.88 -0.63 28.26
C THR A 34 6.48 -0.14 29.56
N LYS A 35 7.05 1.08 29.59
CA LYS A 35 7.58 1.69 30.83
C LYS A 35 6.49 1.89 31.89
N TYR A 36 5.28 2.26 31.48
CA TYR A 36 4.16 2.42 32.41
C TYR A 36 3.61 1.07 32.89
N LEU A 37 3.58 0.04 32.05
CA LEU A 37 3.25 -1.31 32.45
C LEU A 37 4.27 -1.83 33.50
N ILE A 38 5.56 -1.68 33.23
CA ILE A 38 6.62 -2.09 34.18
C ILE A 38 6.47 -1.37 35.51
N ARG A 39 6.15 -0.07 35.53
CA ARG A 39 5.89 0.66 36.78
C ARG A 39 4.71 0.08 37.56
N LEU A 40 3.61 -0.25 36.87
CA LEU A 40 2.45 -0.87 37.50
C LEU A 40 2.80 -2.26 38.04
N CYS A 41 3.59 -3.05 37.31
CA CYS A 41 4.11 -4.33 37.79
C CYS A 41 4.98 -4.19 39.03
N ILE A 42 5.87 -3.19 39.07
CA ILE A 42 6.72 -2.96 40.28
C ILE A 42 5.86 -2.59 41.48
N ILE A 43 4.85 -1.75 41.32
CA ILE A 43 3.88 -1.38 42.35
C ILE A 43 3.16 -2.66 42.86
N THR A 44 2.71 -3.53 41.92
CA THR A 44 2.03 -4.80 42.27
C THR A 44 2.95 -5.75 43.01
N ILE A 45 4.22 -5.90 42.61
CA ILE A 45 5.21 -6.70 43.33
C ILE A 45 5.43 -6.16 44.72
N GLY A 46 5.59 -4.85 44.90
CA GLY A 46 5.71 -4.25 46.24
C GLY A 46 4.50 -4.56 47.10
N TRP A 47 3.27 -4.46 46.59
CA TRP A 47 2.08 -4.86 47.32
C TRP A 47 2.09 -6.36 47.70
N GLN A 48 2.43 -7.27 46.77
CA GLN A 48 2.49 -8.69 46.99
C GLN A 48 3.54 -9.10 48.04
N VAL A 49 4.73 -8.49 47.98
CA VAL A 49 5.83 -8.73 48.91
C VAL A 49 5.44 -8.34 50.35
N PHE A 50 4.88 -7.14 50.54
CA PHE A 50 4.45 -6.71 51.87
C PHE A 50 3.22 -7.49 52.39
N ALA A 51 2.33 -7.94 51.47
CA ALA A 51 1.26 -8.85 51.82
C ALA A 51 1.79 -10.22 52.25
N ALA A 52 2.84 -10.76 51.60
CA ALA A 52 3.47 -12.00 51.99
C ALA A 52 4.23 -11.87 53.33
N LEU A 53 4.98 -10.78 53.53
CA LEU A 53 5.74 -10.53 54.76
C LEU A 53 4.85 -10.49 56.01
N HIS A 54 3.62 -9.98 55.89
CA HIS A 54 2.63 -9.98 56.96
C HIS A 54 2.33 -11.39 57.51
N PHE A 55 2.36 -12.43 56.65
CA PHE A 55 2.10 -13.81 57.02
C PHE A 55 3.37 -14.61 57.40
N PHE A 56 4.52 -14.17 56.91
CA PHE A 56 5.79 -14.87 57.07
C PHE A 56 6.40 -14.64 58.47
N VAL A 57 6.27 -13.43 59.03
CA VAL A 57 6.91 -13.04 60.30
C VAL A 57 5.95 -13.24 61.46
N ASN A 58 6.42 -13.88 62.53
CA ASN A 58 5.63 -14.13 63.74
C ASN A 58 5.59 -12.92 64.69
N ASP A 59 6.45 -11.92 64.50
CA ASP A 59 6.43 -10.70 65.29
C ASP A 59 5.19 -9.85 64.91
N GLU A 60 4.40 -9.54 65.96
CA GLU A 60 3.12 -8.84 65.80
C GLU A 60 3.31 -7.40 65.32
N ALA A 61 4.29 -6.68 65.88
CA ALA A 61 4.55 -5.31 65.50
C ALA A 61 5.01 -5.20 64.06
N PHE A 62 5.91 -6.09 63.63
CA PHE A 62 6.38 -6.14 62.23
C PHE A 62 5.26 -6.57 61.28
N SER A 63 4.43 -7.53 61.65
CA SER A 63 3.29 -7.97 60.85
C SER A 63 2.29 -6.83 60.61
N LEU A 64 1.98 -6.03 61.64
CA LEU A 64 1.13 -4.86 61.54
C LEU A 64 1.77 -3.76 60.67
N TRP A 65 3.08 -3.52 60.83
CA TRP A 65 3.81 -2.59 60.02
C TRP A 65 3.80 -3.01 58.52
N ALA A 66 4.03 -4.29 58.20
CA ALA A 66 4.00 -4.79 56.86
C ALA A 66 2.61 -4.64 56.21
N PHE A 67 1.55 -4.88 57.00
CA PHE A 67 0.17 -4.67 56.59
C PHE A 67 -0.12 -3.21 56.22
N ASP A 68 0.45 -2.24 56.96
CA ASP A 68 0.31 -0.82 56.66
C ASP A 68 1.18 -0.40 55.45
N ALA A 69 2.42 -0.88 55.39
CA ALA A 69 3.35 -0.58 54.32
C ALA A 69 2.83 -0.97 52.92
N LYS A 70 2.07 -2.12 52.83
CA LYS A 70 1.46 -2.50 51.55
C LYS A 70 0.52 -1.45 50.98
N LEU A 71 -0.16 -0.61 51.85
CA LEU A 71 -1.10 0.39 51.44
C LEU A 71 -0.46 1.53 50.63
N VAL A 72 0.86 1.75 50.79
CA VAL A 72 1.62 2.68 49.96
C VAL A 72 1.54 2.28 48.49
N PHE A 73 1.70 0.98 48.21
CA PHE A 73 1.61 0.47 46.81
C PHE A 73 0.18 0.42 46.34
N VAL A 74 -0.78 -0.01 47.17
CA VAL A 74 -2.21 0.00 46.86
C VAL A 74 -2.67 1.37 46.37
N ALA A 75 -2.22 2.42 47.06
CA ALA A 75 -2.66 3.77 46.80
C ALA A 75 -2.34 4.29 45.37
N PHE A 76 -1.21 3.89 44.81
CA PHE A 76 -0.77 4.35 43.49
C PHE A 76 -1.28 3.48 42.32
N ALA A 77 -1.70 2.24 42.56
CA ALA A 77 -2.09 1.31 41.50
C ALA A 77 -3.21 1.86 40.59
N PRO A 78 -4.33 2.45 41.08
CA PRO A 78 -5.41 2.96 40.25
C PRO A 78 -5.00 4.10 39.33
N VAL A 79 -4.20 5.05 39.83
CA VAL A 79 -3.69 6.20 39.03
C VAL A 79 -2.74 5.69 37.96
N GLN A 80 -1.89 4.72 38.30
CA GLN A 80 -0.95 4.15 37.33
C GLN A 80 -1.66 3.34 36.25
N LEU A 81 -2.76 2.66 36.60
CA LEU A 81 -3.61 1.96 35.61
C LEU A 81 -4.28 2.95 34.65
N LEU A 82 -4.82 4.06 35.15
CA LEU A 82 -5.40 5.11 34.32
C LEU A 82 -4.34 5.72 33.38
N LEU A 83 -3.13 5.98 33.89
CA LEU A 83 -2.04 6.51 33.11
C LEU A 83 -1.58 5.55 32.02
N LEU A 84 -1.51 4.26 32.33
CA LEU A 84 -1.22 3.18 31.37
C LEU A 84 -2.28 3.16 30.24
N SER A 85 -3.56 3.18 30.60
CA SER A 85 -4.67 3.20 29.64
C SER A 85 -4.63 4.41 28.71
N TYR A 86 -4.32 5.59 29.24
CA TYR A 86 -4.14 6.79 28.43
C TYR A 86 -2.92 6.65 27.50
N LYS A 87 -1.80 6.14 27.98
CA LYS A 87 -0.56 6.00 27.22
C LYS A 87 -0.63 4.87 26.18
N PHE A 88 -1.54 3.96 26.32
CA PHE A 88 -1.83 2.95 25.29
C PHE A 88 -2.29 3.60 23.96
N TYR A 89 -3.00 4.73 24.02
CA TYR A 89 -3.49 5.43 22.83
C TYR A 89 -2.67 6.66 22.44
N SER A 90 -1.91 7.25 23.36
CA SER A 90 -1.17 8.50 23.15
C SER A 90 0.31 8.34 23.44
N ALA A 91 1.10 8.13 22.38
CA ALA A 91 2.56 8.10 22.49
C ALA A 91 3.18 9.47 22.86
N LYS A 92 2.47 10.59 22.58
CA LYS A 92 2.97 11.94 22.87
C LYS A 92 2.81 12.28 24.35
N SER A 93 3.88 12.79 24.97
CA SER A 93 3.83 13.34 26.32
C SER A 93 3.46 14.81 26.25
N SER A 94 2.26 15.14 26.73
CA SER A 94 1.84 16.54 26.89
C SER A 94 2.14 17.02 28.31
N ARG A 95 2.70 18.24 28.46
CA ARG A 95 2.96 18.88 29.76
C ARG A 95 1.69 18.96 30.62
N ARG A 96 0.53 19.25 30.00
CA ARG A 96 -0.77 19.33 30.69
C ARG A 96 -1.18 17.99 31.32
N ILE A 97 -0.94 16.87 30.61
CA ILE A 97 -1.26 15.53 31.09
C ILE A 97 -0.35 15.14 32.25
N THR A 98 0.95 15.43 32.16
CA THR A 98 1.88 15.19 33.26
C THR A 98 1.47 15.98 34.52
N GLN A 99 1.03 17.23 34.37
CA GLN A 99 0.51 18.04 35.46
C GLN A 99 -0.79 17.44 36.05
N LEU A 100 -1.73 17.00 35.22
CA LEU A 100 -2.96 16.36 35.67
C LEU A 100 -2.67 15.12 36.53
N PHE A 101 -1.78 14.23 36.06
CA PHE A 101 -1.41 13.04 36.83
C PHE A 101 -0.64 13.38 38.09
N GLY A 102 0.12 14.49 38.12
CA GLY A 102 0.70 15.03 39.35
C GLY A 102 -0.39 15.38 40.37
N VAL A 103 -1.42 16.12 39.97
CA VAL A 103 -2.57 16.44 40.82
C VAL A 103 -3.31 15.18 41.30
N LEU A 104 -3.59 14.26 40.40
CA LEU A 104 -4.22 12.97 40.75
C LEU A 104 -3.39 12.17 41.75
N SER A 105 -2.07 12.30 41.80
CA SER A 105 -1.20 11.60 42.72
C SER A 105 -1.22 12.17 44.15
N VAL A 106 -1.81 13.32 44.39
CA VAL A 106 -1.87 13.94 45.70
C VAL A 106 -2.59 13.07 46.71
N LEU A 107 -3.76 12.53 46.37
CA LEU A 107 -4.55 11.68 47.29
C LEU A 107 -3.82 10.36 47.60
N PRO A 108 -3.22 9.63 46.66
CA PRO A 108 -2.30 8.53 46.94
C PRO A 108 -1.15 8.89 47.87
N ILE A 109 -0.53 10.04 47.73
CA ILE A 109 0.55 10.52 48.63
C ILE A 109 0.03 10.70 50.06
N ILE A 110 -1.11 11.39 50.21
CA ILE A 110 -1.74 11.56 51.52
C ILE A 110 -2.09 10.19 52.15
N THR A 111 -2.67 9.27 51.34
CA THR A 111 -2.98 7.91 51.82
C THR A 111 -1.72 7.16 52.27
N SER A 112 -0.62 7.29 51.55
CA SER A 112 0.67 6.68 51.90
C SER A 112 1.23 7.22 53.21
N VAL A 113 1.15 8.53 53.42
CA VAL A 113 1.55 9.16 54.71
C VAL A 113 0.68 8.65 55.84
N LEU A 114 -0.64 8.63 55.65
CA LEU A 114 -1.59 8.09 56.63
C LEU A 114 -1.36 6.60 56.90
N ALA A 115 -0.97 5.81 55.92
CA ALA A 115 -0.64 4.40 56.11
C ALA A 115 0.58 4.20 57.02
N LEU A 116 1.65 4.95 56.76
CA LEU A 116 2.90 4.92 57.54
C LEU A 116 2.74 5.48 58.98
N THR A 117 1.78 6.39 59.16
CA THR A 117 1.46 7.00 60.47
C THR A 117 0.25 6.33 61.17
N SER A 118 -0.26 5.25 60.61
CA SER A 118 -1.47 4.55 61.04
C SER A 118 -1.50 4.19 62.53
N PRO A 119 -0.38 3.87 63.21
CA PRO A 119 -0.39 3.60 64.66
C PRO A 119 -0.85 4.81 65.50
N PHE A 120 -0.75 6.04 65.00
CA PHE A 120 -1.03 7.27 65.72
C PHE A 120 -2.45 7.81 65.50
N HIS A 121 -3.22 7.23 64.61
CA HIS A 121 -4.59 7.70 64.28
C HIS A 121 -5.48 6.58 63.80
N ARG A 122 -6.81 6.78 63.81
CA ARG A 122 -7.82 5.80 63.36
C ARG A 122 -8.41 6.12 61.99
N LEU A 123 -7.76 6.92 61.18
CA LEU A 123 -8.31 7.42 59.93
C LEU A 123 -8.43 6.32 58.84
N LEU A 124 -7.40 5.50 58.68
CA LEU A 124 -7.41 4.37 57.73
C LEU A 124 -8.11 3.13 58.26
N ARG A 125 -7.93 2.89 59.52
CA ARG A 125 -8.53 1.75 60.23
C ARG A 125 -8.98 2.18 61.64
N ALA A 126 -10.18 1.79 61.96
CA ALA A 126 -10.72 2.09 63.30
C ALA A 126 -10.16 1.13 64.35
N GLU A 127 -10.05 -0.14 64.01
CA GLU A 127 -9.51 -1.20 64.91
C GLU A 127 -8.73 -2.20 64.08
N LEU A 128 -7.67 -2.75 64.68
CA LEU A 128 -6.85 -3.79 64.11
C LEU A 128 -6.37 -4.73 65.22
N PHE A 129 -6.80 -5.99 65.17
CA PHE A 129 -6.43 -6.98 66.13
C PHE A 129 -6.40 -8.39 65.52
N PHE A 130 -5.59 -9.30 66.14
CA PHE A 130 -5.54 -10.69 65.72
C PHE A 130 -6.62 -11.49 66.41
N VAL A 131 -7.37 -12.25 65.62
CA VAL A 131 -8.30 -13.27 66.11
C VAL A 131 -7.64 -14.62 65.88
N GLN A 132 -7.46 -15.40 66.96
CA GLN A 132 -6.94 -16.78 66.84
C GLN A 132 -8.08 -17.74 66.54
N PHE A 133 -8.14 -18.17 65.30
CA PHE A 133 -8.91 -19.35 64.87
C PHE A 133 -7.91 -20.47 64.60
N VAL A 134 -7.78 -21.41 65.53
CA VAL A 134 -6.87 -22.56 65.38
C VAL A 134 -7.26 -23.35 64.12
N PRO A 135 -6.39 -23.54 63.12
CA PRO A 135 -4.94 -23.25 63.07
C PRO A 135 -4.58 -21.90 62.42
N LEU A 136 -5.51 -20.99 62.21
CA LEU A 136 -5.35 -19.73 61.48
C LEU A 136 -5.30 -18.53 62.41
N ARG A 137 -4.29 -17.68 62.24
CA ARG A 137 -4.25 -16.35 62.84
C ARG A 137 -4.81 -15.36 61.81
N ILE A 138 -6.01 -14.84 62.08
CA ILE A 138 -6.73 -13.93 61.17
C ILE A 138 -6.60 -12.50 61.67
N LEU A 139 -6.15 -11.59 60.84
CA LEU A 139 -6.13 -10.17 61.16
C LEU A 139 -7.50 -9.56 60.89
N HIS A 140 -8.18 -9.15 61.96
CA HIS A 140 -9.44 -8.44 61.88
C HIS A 140 -9.14 -6.93 61.71
N ASN A 141 -9.62 -6.36 60.59
CA ASN A 141 -9.43 -4.96 60.23
C ASN A 141 -10.77 -4.26 60.08
N VAL A 142 -11.08 -3.37 61.01
CA VAL A 142 -12.22 -2.47 60.90
C VAL A 142 -11.80 -1.22 60.17
N ARG A 143 -12.42 -0.97 59.03
CA ARG A 143 -12.09 0.11 58.10
C ARG A 143 -12.41 1.48 58.67
N GLY A 144 -11.46 2.41 58.64
CA GLY A 144 -11.64 3.80 59.04
C GLY A 144 -12.24 4.69 57.95
N PRO A 145 -12.60 5.93 58.25
CA PRO A 145 -13.27 6.83 57.28
C PRO A 145 -12.41 7.15 56.03
N TRP A 146 -11.08 7.29 56.21
CA TRP A 146 -10.20 7.58 55.05
C TRP A 146 -10.09 6.41 54.07
N PHE A 147 -10.25 5.17 54.58
CA PHE A 147 -10.32 4.00 53.71
C PHE A 147 -11.41 4.15 52.64
N TRP A 148 -12.60 4.64 53.00
CA TRP A 148 -13.71 4.84 52.08
C TRP A 148 -13.46 5.98 51.09
N VAL A 149 -12.81 7.07 51.56
CA VAL A 149 -12.39 8.17 50.67
C VAL A 149 -11.43 7.65 49.61
N HIS A 150 -10.41 6.90 50.01
CA HIS A 150 -9.45 6.33 49.10
C HIS A 150 -10.07 5.30 48.14
N SER A 151 -10.96 4.45 48.63
CA SER A 151 -11.67 3.42 47.84
C SER A 151 -12.54 4.08 46.77
N PHE A 152 -13.30 5.10 47.12
CA PHE A 152 -14.14 5.85 46.19
C PHE A 152 -13.28 6.52 45.08
N TYR A 153 -12.21 7.17 45.49
CA TYR A 153 -11.23 7.73 44.53
C TYR A 153 -10.65 6.66 43.61
N SER A 154 -10.27 5.50 44.13
CA SER A 154 -9.70 4.40 43.36
C SER A 154 -10.69 3.87 42.33
N TYR A 155 -11.96 3.73 42.68
CA TYR A 155 -13.02 3.30 41.77
C TYR A 155 -13.23 4.30 40.63
N ILE A 156 -13.20 5.61 40.94
CA ILE A 156 -13.27 6.65 39.90
C ILE A 156 -12.10 6.53 38.93
N MET A 157 -10.87 6.32 39.41
CA MET A 157 -9.69 6.15 38.54
C MET A 157 -9.78 4.89 37.68
N MET A 158 -10.21 3.77 38.26
CA MET A 158 -10.34 2.51 37.53
C MET A 158 -11.47 2.57 36.48
N LEU A 159 -12.62 3.14 36.81
CA LEU A 159 -13.71 3.37 35.87
C LEU A 159 -13.30 4.33 34.75
N SER A 160 -12.58 5.41 35.09
CA SER A 160 -12.03 6.33 34.10
C SER A 160 -11.03 5.66 33.17
N SER A 161 -10.25 4.69 33.67
CA SER A 161 -9.35 3.86 32.86
C SER A 161 -10.15 3.05 31.83
N ILE A 162 -11.18 2.32 32.27
CA ILE A 162 -12.05 1.53 31.39
C ILE A 162 -12.77 2.42 30.39
N PHE A 163 -13.34 3.54 30.83
CA PHE A 163 -14.01 4.49 29.96
C PHE A 163 -13.07 5.06 28.89
N THR A 164 -11.85 5.42 29.25
CA THR A 164 -10.83 5.89 28.31
C THR A 164 -10.57 4.85 27.22
N ILE A 165 -10.41 3.58 27.60
CA ILE A 165 -10.18 2.50 26.65
C ILE A 165 -11.38 2.33 25.72
N LEU A 166 -12.58 2.26 26.24
CA LEU A 166 -13.81 2.07 25.45
C LEU A 166 -14.09 3.26 24.52
N TYR A 167 -13.84 4.49 24.97
CA TYR A 167 -13.96 5.69 24.14
C TYR A 167 -13.03 5.66 22.93
N TYR A 168 -11.76 5.29 23.10
CA TYR A 168 -10.84 5.18 21.99
C TYR A 168 -11.07 3.93 21.13
N HIS A 169 -11.54 2.83 21.71
CA HIS A 169 -11.85 1.59 21.01
C HIS A 169 -12.73 1.82 19.76
N THR A 170 -13.75 2.68 19.87
CA THR A 170 -14.66 2.97 18.76
C THR A 170 -14.01 3.75 17.62
N LYS A 171 -12.90 4.46 17.90
CA LYS A 171 -12.17 5.31 16.95
C LYS A 171 -10.97 4.62 16.32
N LEU A 172 -10.60 3.44 16.81
CA LEU A 172 -9.42 2.72 16.34
C LEU A 172 -9.70 1.89 15.09
N PRO A 173 -8.70 1.74 14.19
CA PRO A 173 -8.72 0.77 13.11
C PRO A 173 -9.00 -0.64 13.64
N ARG A 174 -9.56 -1.52 12.77
CA ARG A 174 -9.96 -2.89 13.18
C ARG A 174 -8.85 -3.70 13.85
N GLY A 175 -7.60 -3.57 13.39
CA GLY A 175 -6.44 -4.28 13.96
C GLY A 175 -6.16 -3.96 15.42
N PHE A 176 -6.56 -2.78 15.92
CA PHE A 176 -6.37 -2.36 17.32
C PHE A 176 -7.54 -2.68 18.24
N ARG A 177 -8.66 -3.21 17.73
CA ARG A 177 -9.85 -3.50 18.54
C ARG A 177 -9.62 -4.64 19.53
N VAL A 178 -9.04 -5.74 19.09
CA VAL A 178 -8.72 -6.88 19.99
C VAL A 178 -7.72 -6.45 21.07
N PRO A 179 -6.57 -5.83 20.76
CA PRO A 179 -5.67 -5.27 21.78
C PRO A 179 -6.34 -4.40 22.82
N SER A 180 -7.15 -3.43 22.38
CA SER A 180 -7.84 -2.51 23.29
C SER A 180 -8.86 -3.22 24.19
N MET A 181 -9.57 -4.22 23.67
CA MET A 181 -10.50 -5.04 24.47
C MET A 181 -9.77 -5.84 25.53
N LEU A 182 -8.58 -6.40 25.25
CA LEU A 182 -7.78 -7.11 26.23
C LEU A 182 -7.36 -6.18 27.39
N VAL A 183 -6.92 -4.96 27.09
CA VAL A 183 -6.59 -3.97 28.14
C VAL A 183 -7.82 -3.58 28.95
N ALA A 184 -9.00 -3.43 28.33
CA ALA A 184 -10.26 -3.16 29.02
C ALA A 184 -10.67 -4.32 29.93
N ILE A 185 -10.59 -5.55 29.45
CA ILE A 185 -10.88 -6.78 30.23
C ILE A 185 -9.94 -6.87 31.41
N GLY A 186 -8.63 -6.65 31.23
CA GLY A 186 -7.67 -6.62 32.33
C GLY A 186 -8.04 -5.58 33.38
N SER A 187 -8.37 -4.36 32.97
CA SER A 187 -8.79 -3.30 33.90
C SER A 187 -10.09 -3.65 34.64
N ALA A 188 -11.04 -4.30 33.96
CA ALA A 188 -12.30 -4.76 34.55
C ALA A 188 -12.06 -5.87 35.58
N ILE A 189 -11.21 -6.86 35.28
CA ILE A 189 -10.85 -7.93 36.24
C ILE A 189 -10.24 -7.34 37.52
N ALA A 190 -9.32 -6.37 37.38
CA ALA A 190 -8.72 -5.68 38.52
C ALA A 190 -9.78 -4.95 39.38
N LEU A 191 -10.73 -4.25 38.73
CA LEU A 191 -11.81 -3.55 39.41
C LEU A 191 -12.75 -4.52 40.13
N PHE A 192 -13.25 -5.55 39.46
CA PHE A 192 -14.21 -6.49 40.03
C PHE A 192 -13.61 -7.30 41.18
N SER A 193 -12.35 -7.75 41.04
CA SER A 193 -11.65 -8.45 42.14
C SER A 193 -11.50 -7.56 43.38
N ASN A 194 -11.23 -6.28 43.21
CA ASN A 194 -11.14 -5.31 44.31
C ASN A 194 -12.50 -5.05 44.96
N ILE A 195 -13.54 -4.78 44.16
CA ILE A 195 -14.92 -4.62 44.70
C ILE A 195 -15.32 -5.85 45.48
N PHE A 196 -15.07 -7.05 44.94
CA PHE A 196 -15.40 -8.28 45.63
C PHE A 196 -14.73 -8.37 47.01
N VAL A 197 -13.41 -8.09 47.11
CA VAL A 197 -12.67 -8.10 48.39
C VAL A 197 -13.17 -7.01 49.35
N VAL A 198 -13.51 -5.83 48.82
CA VAL A 198 -13.96 -4.73 49.67
C VAL A 198 -15.36 -4.95 50.24
N PHE A 199 -16.28 -5.57 49.51
CA PHE A 199 -17.68 -5.73 49.93
C PHE A 199 -18.04 -7.12 50.47
N THR A 200 -17.10 -8.09 50.36
CA THR A 200 -17.33 -9.42 50.92
C THR A 200 -16.31 -9.74 52.01
N SER A 201 -16.72 -10.54 52.98
CA SER A 201 -15.81 -11.05 54.01
C SER A 201 -15.13 -12.38 53.61
N PHE A 202 -15.15 -12.70 52.30
CA PHE A 202 -14.84 -14.04 51.77
C PHE A 202 -13.38 -14.48 51.99
N SER A 203 -12.43 -13.57 52.08
CA SER A 203 -11.01 -13.96 52.26
C SER A 203 -10.26 -12.91 53.06
N GLN A 204 -10.03 -13.22 54.33
CA GLN A 204 -9.16 -12.40 55.18
C GLN A 204 -7.67 -12.77 55.02
N ASN A 205 -7.37 -13.93 54.43
CA ASN A 205 -5.99 -14.47 54.36
C ASN A 205 -5.35 -14.26 52.97
N ILE A 206 -6.11 -14.32 51.89
CA ILE A 206 -5.60 -14.10 50.53
C ILE A 206 -6.32 -12.88 49.93
N ASP A 207 -5.54 -11.87 49.57
CA ASP A 207 -6.06 -10.69 48.90
C ASP A 207 -6.34 -11.01 47.41
N LEU A 208 -7.58 -11.37 47.11
CA LEU A 208 -8.02 -11.72 45.77
C LEU A 208 -7.84 -10.56 44.77
N THR A 209 -7.71 -9.32 45.25
CA THR A 209 -7.35 -8.18 44.41
C THR A 209 -5.99 -8.38 43.71
N LEU A 210 -5.02 -8.96 44.45
CA LEU A 210 -3.68 -9.23 43.91
C LEU A 210 -3.69 -10.33 42.85
N VAL A 211 -4.55 -11.36 43.06
CA VAL A 211 -4.76 -12.40 42.03
C VAL A 211 -5.36 -11.80 40.76
N GLY A 212 -6.44 -11.04 40.93
CA GLY A 212 -7.10 -10.35 39.80
C GLY A 212 -6.18 -9.36 39.08
N LEU A 213 -5.39 -8.61 39.86
CA LEU A 213 -4.44 -7.63 39.28
C LEU A 213 -3.29 -8.33 38.53
N SER A 214 -2.77 -9.47 39.06
CA SER A 214 -1.74 -10.24 38.35
C SER A 214 -2.24 -10.79 37.01
N ILE A 215 -3.45 -11.35 37.00
CA ILE A 215 -4.11 -11.79 35.74
C ILE A 215 -4.33 -10.61 34.80
N ALA A 216 -4.79 -9.47 35.33
CA ALA A 216 -5.00 -8.24 34.56
C ALA A 216 -3.71 -7.74 33.87
N LEU A 217 -2.58 -7.80 34.58
CA LEU A 217 -1.28 -7.40 34.04
C LEU A 217 -0.81 -8.28 32.88
N VAL A 218 -0.98 -9.60 32.99
CA VAL A 218 -0.67 -10.55 31.91
C VAL A 218 -1.54 -10.29 30.69
N ILE A 219 -2.85 -10.11 30.87
CA ILE A 219 -3.79 -9.82 29.78
C ILE A 219 -3.46 -8.47 29.14
N THR A 220 -3.15 -7.46 29.95
CA THR A 220 -2.75 -6.12 29.45
C THR A 220 -1.45 -6.20 28.65
N TYR A 221 -0.48 -6.97 29.13
CA TYR A 221 0.77 -7.22 28.38
C TYR A 221 0.49 -7.88 27.02
N ALA A 222 -0.35 -8.90 26.97
CA ALA A 222 -0.76 -9.53 25.72
C ALA A 222 -1.43 -8.51 24.76
N GLY A 223 -2.33 -7.66 25.29
CA GLY A 223 -2.95 -6.59 24.51
C GLY A 223 -1.93 -5.59 23.93
N ILE A 224 -0.94 -5.16 24.73
CA ILE A 224 0.13 -4.26 24.26
C ILE A 224 0.96 -4.94 23.16
N THR A 225 1.30 -6.21 23.33
CA THR A 225 2.10 -7.00 22.38
C THR A 225 1.42 -7.12 21.02
N ILE A 226 0.12 -7.47 21.00
CA ILE A 226 -0.67 -7.59 19.77
C ILE A 226 -0.88 -6.21 19.13
N SER A 227 -1.02 -5.15 19.92
CA SER A 227 -1.11 -3.77 19.42
C SER A 227 0.13 -3.35 18.64
N ASP A 228 1.30 -3.75 19.11
CA ASP A 228 2.58 -3.43 18.47
C ASP A 228 2.69 -4.07 17.07
N GLU A 229 2.30 -5.33 16.94
CA GLU A 229 2.28 -6.03 15.65
C GLU A 229 1.29 -5.37 14.68
N SER A 230 0.11 -4.99 15.16
CA SER A 230 -0.89 -4.28 14.34
C SER A 230 -0.40 -2.90 13.90
N SER A 231 0.32 -2.16 14.77
CA SER A 231 0.87 -0.84 14.43
C SER A 231 1.96 -0.92 13.37
N LEU A 232 2.78 -1.95 13.41
CA LEU A 232 3.86 -2.17 12.44
C LEU A 232 3.28 -2.44 11.04
N LEU A 233 2.21 -3.24 10.95
CA LEU A 233 1.52 -3.47 9.70
C LEU A 233 0.91 -2.18 9.13
N VAL A 234 0.22 -1.39 9.95
CA VAL A 234 -0.37 -0.10 9.49
C VAL A 234 0.73 0.85 9.02
N GLN A 235 1.83 1.00 9.78
CA GLN A 235 2.95 1.84 9.36
C GLN A 235 3.65 1.32 8.10
N ALA A 236 3.76 0.00 7.95
CA ALA A 236 4.31 -0.59 6.73
C ALA A 236 3.43 -0.29 5.51
N PHE A 237 2.11 -0.38 5.64
CA PHE A 237 1.17 0.00 4.58
C PHE A 237 1.26 1.49 4.26
N ASP A 238 1.28 2.38 5.27
CA ASP A 238 1.41 3.82 5.06
C ASP A 238 2.73 4.17 4.36
N ASN A 239 3.83 3.51 4.75
CA ASN A 239 5.12 3.69 4.11
C ASN A 239 5.09 3.18 2.66
N ILE A 240 4.61 1.95 2.40
CA ILE A 240 4.50 1.40 1.06
C ILE A 240 3.66 2.34 0.19
N PHE A 241 2.48 2.75 0.66
CA PHE A 241 1.59 3.67 -0.05
C PHE A 241 2.26 5.01 -0.38
N SER A 242 3.12 5.50 0.53
CA SER A 242 3.82 6.77 0.35
C SER A 242 5.06 6.68 -0.55
N TYR A 243 5.70 5.52 -0.65
CA TYR A 243 6.90 5.32 -1.47
C TYR A 243 6.62 4.79 -2.87
N LEU A 244 5.39 4.35 -3.16
CA LEU A 244 5.01 3.95 -4.51
C LEU A 244 5.05 5.16 -5.45
N GLU A 245 5.75 5.00 -6.58
CA GLU A 245 5.87 6.01 -7.64
C GLU A 245 4.62 6.09 -8.52
N ASP A 246 3.82 5.01 -8.56
CA ASP A 246 2.52 4.99 -9.22
C ASP A 246 1.56 5.99 -8.56
N TYR A 247 0.68 6.60 -9.34
CA TYR A 247 -0.32 7.54 -8.83
C TYR A 247 -1.56 6.80 -8.38
N ILE A 248 -1.74 6.66 -7.05
CA ILE A 248 -2.79 5.84 -6.47
C ILE A 248 -3.88 6.72 -5.87
N PHE A 249 -5.12 6.46 -6.28
CA PHE A 249 -6.33 7.10 -5.75
C PHE A 249 -7.27 6.06 -5.18
N ILE A 250 -7.87 6.36 -4.04
CA ILE A 250 -8.87 5.54 -3.38
C ILE A 250 -10.20 6.29 -3.38
N PHE A 251 -11.24 5.65 -3.90
CA PHE A 251 -12.58 6.21 -4.02
C PHE A 251 -13.59 5.44 -3.17
N ASN A 252 -14.57 6.13 -2.62
CA ASN A 252 -15.73 5.50 -1.98
C ASN A 252 -16.73 4.97 -3.02
N ASN A 253 -17.84 4.37 -2.55
CA ASN A 253 -18.90 3.86 -3.44
C ASN A 253 -19.58 4.92 -4.31
N LYS A 254 -19.44 6.21 -3.96
CA LYS A 254 -19.93 7.35 -4.74
C LYS A 254 -18.89 7.88 -5.72
N ARG A 255 -17.77 7.15 -5.90
CA ARG A 255 -16.62 7.55 -6.72
C ARG A 255 -15.97 8.88 -6.30
N ILE A 256 -16.09 9.28 -5.02
CA ILE A 256 -15.42 10.48 -4.48
C ILE A 256 -14.08 10.04 -3.90
N ILE A 257 -13.02 10.82 -4.16
CA ILE A 257 -11.67 10.59 -3.62
C ILE A 257 -11.73 10.63 -2.09
N VAL A 258 -11.25 9.56 -1.46
CA VAL A 258 -11.12 9.42 0.00
C VAL A 258 -9.68 9.59 0.43
N GLU A 259 -8.74 9.10 -0.39
CA GLU A 259 -7.31 9.12 -0.12
C GLU A 259 -6.51 9.07 -1.43
N MET A 260 -5.31 9.63 -1.42
CA MET A 260 -4.34 9.52 -2.51
C MET A 260 -2.91 9.49 -1.95
N ASN A 261 -2.00 8.83 -2.65
CA ASN A 261 -0.61 8.82 -2.23
C ASN A 261 0.11 10.14 -2.60
N PRO A 262 1.30 10.42 -2.04
CA PRO A 262 2.06 11.64 -2.34
C PRO A 262 2.39 11.80 -3.82
N ALA A 263 2.69 10.70 -4.53
CA ALA A 263 2.95 10.73 -5.98
C ALA A 263 1.74 11.24 -6.76
N ALA A 264 0.53 10.73 -6.46
CA ALA A 264 -0.71 11.18 -7.09
C ALA A 264 -0.99 12.65 -6.81
N ARG A 265 -0.72 13.13 -5.60
CA ARG A 265 -0.89 14.55 -5.24
C ARG A 265 0.05 15.44 -6.05
N SER A 266 1.33 15.10 -6.11
CA SER A 266 2.32 15.84 -6.90
C SER A 266 1.99 15.82 -8.39
N TRP A 267 1.45 14.71 -8.90
CA TRP A 267 1.02 14.60 -10.29
C TRP A 267 -0.20 15.51 -10.60
N MET A 268 -1.18 15.56 -9.70
CA MET A 268 -2.31 16.50 -9.83
C MET A 268 -1.84 17.96 -9.82
N GLU A 269 -0.91 18.32 -8.93
CA GLU A 269 -0.31 19.66 -8.87
C GLU A 269 0.41 20.01 -10.18
N LEU A 270 1.18 19.08 -10.76
CA LEU A 270 1.85 19.23 -12.04
C LEU A 270 0.86 19.50 -13.18
N LEU A 271 -0.31 18.83 -13.16
CA LEU A 271 -1.37 19.01 -14.14
C LEU A 271 -2.25 20.25 -13.86
N GLY A 272 -1.97 21.02 -12.81
CA GLY A 272 -2.77 22.19 -12.42
C GLY A 272 -4.16 21.84 -11.86
N ILE A 273 -4.38 20.58 -11.46
CA ILE A 273 -5.65 20.09 -10.92
C ILE A 273 -5.67 20.38 -9.41
N ARG A 274 -6.63 21.19 -8.96
CA ARG A 274 -6.75 21.55 -7.53
C ARG A 274 -7.45 20.46 -6.75
N GLU A 275 -6.92 20.17 -5.54
CA GLU A 275 -7.47 19.23 -4.58
C GLU A 275 -8.78 19.82 -3.97
N HIS A 276 -9.92 19.56 -4.62
CA HIS A 276 -11.24 19.75 -4.05
C HIS A 276 -11.88 18.37 -3.88
N ILE A 277 -13.05 18.30 -3.21
CA ILE A 277 -13.84 17.05 -3.15
C ILE A 277 -14.18 16.67 -4.59
N MET A 278 -13.35 15.82 -5.18
CA MET A 278 -13.38 15.48 -6.60
C MET A 278 -13.88 14.06 -6.76
N SER A 279 -14.79 13.87 -7.70
CA SER A 279 -15.17 12.51 -8.12
C SER A 279 -14.12 11.95 -9.11
N PHE A 280 -14.14 10.64 -9.30
CA PHE A 280 -13.29 10.02 -10.32
C PHE A 280 -13.59 10.55 -11.71
N ASP A 281 -14.87 10.79 -11.99
CA ASP A 281 -15.30 11.33 -13.29
C ASP A 281 -14.83 12.77 -13.51
N ASP A 282 -14.80 13.59 -12.42
CA ASP A 282 -14.21 14.95 -12.47
C ASP A 282 -12.70 14.90 -12.71
N LEU A 283 -12.00 13.94 -12.09
CA LEU A 283 -10.56 13.72 -12.32
C LEU A 283 -10.31 13.38 -13.79
N LEU A 284 -11.03 12.40 -14.32
CA LEU A 284 -10.90 12.01 -15.72
C LEU A 284 -11.22 13.17 -16.67
N GLN A 285 -12.28 13.92 -16.40
CA GLN A 285 -12.65 15.10 -17.18
C GLN A 285 -11.58 16.19 -17.14
N SER A 286 -10.96 16.39 -15.98
CA SER A 286 -9.83 17.32 -15.82
C SER A 286 -8.59 16.87 -16.60
N LEU A 287 -8.33 15.57 -16.67
CA LEU A 287 -7.27 15.00 -17.51
C LEU A 287 -7.57 15.21 -19.00
N VAL A 288 -8.84 15.07 -19.42
CA VAL A 288 -9.30 15.34 -20.82
C VAL A 288 -9.12 16.80 -21.19
N LEU A 289 -9.48 17.74 -20.31
CA LEU A 289 -9.41 19.19 -20.61
C LEU A 289 -7.98 19.72 -20.69
N ASN A 290 -7.03 19.07 -20.02
CA ASN A 290 -5.62 19.45 -20.03
C ASN A 290 -4.79 18.77 -21.12
N THR A 291 -5.44 18.03 -22.05
CA THR A 291 -4.76 17.27 -23.09
C THR A 291 -5.42 17.45 -24.44
N THR A 292 -4.63 17.68 -25.49
CA THR A 292 -5.11 17.97 -26.84
C THR A 292 -5.56 16.73 -27.62
N ASP A 293 -5.34 15.54 -27.14
CA ASP A 293 -5.68 14.31 -27.86
C ASP A 293 -5.90 13.13 -26.91
N ILE A 294 -7.14 12.95 -26.46
CA ILE A 294 -7.55 11.69 -25.84
C ILE A 294 -8.43 10.94 -26.83
N SER A 295 -7.79 10.08 -27.61
CA SER A 295 -8.52 9.09 -28.36
C SER A 295 -9.04 8.02 -27.40
N ARG A 296 -10.34 8.15 -27.04
CA ARG A 296 -11.22 7.12 -26.48
C ARG A 296 -10.57 6.10 -25.55
N VAL A 297 -10.70 6.28 -24.25
CA VAL A 297 -10.76 5.09 -23.41
C VAL A 297 -11.54 5.38 -22.12
N PHE A 298 -12.75 4.90 -21.97
CA PHE A 298 -13.36 4.67 -20.67
C PHE A 298 -14.27 3.45 -20.73
N GLY A 299 -13.68 2.29 -20.42
CA GLY A 299 -14.37 1.04 -20.12
C GLY A 299 -13.82 0.47 -18.82
N THR A 300 -14.47 -0.49 -18.20
CA THR A 300 -13.96 -1.19 -17.00
C THR A 300 -12.76 -2.06 -17.38
N GLY A 301 -11.62 -1.86 -16.73
CA GLY A 301 -10.42 -2.70 -16.90
C GLY A 301 -9.12 -1.91 -16.98
N GLU A 302 -8.11 -2.53 -17.54
CA GLU A 302 -6.79 -1.94 -17.79
C GLU A 302 -6.81 -1.13 -19.08
N GLN A 303 -6.33 0.12 -19.04
CA GLN A 303 -6.48 1.06 -20.13
C GLN A 303 -5.22 1.91 -20.32
N ASP A 304 -4.69 1.92 -21.53
CA ASP A 304 -3.58 2.78 -21.92
C ASP A 304 -4.11 4.11 -22.51
N PHE A 305 -3.51 5.23 -22.10
CA PHE A 305 -3.78 6.54 -22.66
C PHE A 305 -2.51 7.40 -22.64
N HIS A 306 -2.52 8.51 -23.32
CA HIS A 306 -1.40 9.45 -23.31
C HIS A 306 -1.86 10.87 -22.99
N LEU A 307 -0.98 11.61 -22.32
CA LEU A 307 -1.16 13.01 -21.97
C LEU A 307 -0.02 13.82 -22.60
N MET A 308 -0.33 15.02 -23.06
CA MET A 308 0.69 15.96 -23.48
C MET A 308 1.00 16.91 -22.31
N ILE A 309 2.18 16.75 -21.72
CA ILE A 309 2.66 17.56 -20.59
C ILE A 309 3.89 18.32 -21.06
N ASP A 310 3.89 19.66 -20.99
CA ASP A 310 5.00 20.54 -21.42
C ASP A 310 5.53 20.22 -22.84
N GLN A 311 4.63 19.97 -23.79
CA GLN A 311 4.92 19.59 -25.18
C GLN A 311 5.58 18.22 -25.36
N GLN A 312 5.60 17.38 -24.29
CA GLN A 312 6.05 16.00 -24.36
C GLN A 312 4.87 15.04 -24.18
N VAL A 313 4.86 13.98 -24.98
CA VAL A 313 3.87 12.90 -24.84
C VAL A 313 4.30 11.96 -23.74
N SER A 314 3.47 11.84 -22.71
CA SER A 314 3.63 10.87 -21.63
C SER A 314 2.55 9.81 -21.72
N HIS A 315 2.93 8.55 -21.60
CA HIS A 315 2.05 7.39 -21.70
C HIS A 315 1.72 6.83 -20.32
N TYR A 316 0.43 6.59 -20.08
CA TYR A 316 -0.08 6.08 -18.80
C TYR A 316 -0.92 4.85 -19.00
N ASN A 317 -0.82 3.94 -18.03
CA ASN A 317 -1.74 2.80 -17.89
C ASN A 317 -2.63 3.05 -16.68
N LEU A 318 -3.95 2.97 -16.84
CA LEU A 318 -4.93 3.05 -15.78
C LEU A 318 -5.44 1.66 -15.45
N ASN A 319 -5.37 1.28 -14.18
CA ASN A 319 -5.92 0.02 -13.66
C ASN A 319 -6.89 0.31 -12.52
N GLU A 320 -8.18 0.01 -12.71
CA GLU A 320 -9.21 0.12 -11.69
C GLU A 320 -9.52 -1.23 -11.05
N ARG A 321 -9.55 -1.28 -9.71
CA ARG A 321 -9.91 -2.47 -8.94
C ARG A 321 -10.91 -2.15 -7.84
N PRO A 322 -11.97 -2.96 -7.66
CA PRO A 322 -12.91 -2.77 -6.56
C PRO A 322 -12.27 -3.14 -5.22
N ILE A 323 -12.56 -2.36 -4.18
CA ILE A 323 -12.29 -2.70 -2.79
C ILE A 323 -13.55 -3.36 -2.24
N THR A 324 -13.44 -4.59 -1.75
CA THR A 324 -14.56 -5.36 -1.19
C THR A 324 -14.39 -5.61 0.29
N ASP A 325 -15.49 -5.71 1.03
CA ASP A 325 -15.50 -6.15 2.43
C ASP A 325 -15.40 -7.69 2.52
N GLN A 326 -15.36 -8.23 3.75
CA GLN A 326 -15.27 -9.68 3.99
C GLN A 326 -16.47 -10.47 3.44
N SER A 327 -17.59 -9.81 3.15
CA SER A 327 -18.77 -10.41 2.54
C SER A 327 -18.78 -10.35 1.01
N GLY A 328 -17.71 -9.82 0.40
CA GLY A 328 -17.60 -9.63 -1.05
C GLY A 328 -18.34 -8.39 -1.57
N ARG A 329 -18.93 -7.57 -0.69
CA ARG A 329 -19.65 -6.36 -1.09
C ARG A 329 -18.66 -5.23 -1.37
N LYS A 330 -18.80 -4.58 -2.53
CA LYS A 330 -17.99 -3.41 -2.89
C LYS A 330 -18.19 -2.26 -1.89
N ILE A 331 -17.09 -1.78 -1.32
CA ILE A 331 -17.04 -0.65 -0.38
C ILE A 331 -16.30 0.56 -0.94
N GLY A 332 -15.63 0.40 -2.08
CA GLY A 332 -14.88 1.44 -2.75
C GLY A 332 -14.21 0.92 -4.02
N THR A 333 -13.34 1.75 -4.59
CA THR A 333 -12.49 1.40 -5.74
C THR A 333 -11.13 2.03 -5.52
N PHE A 334 -10.05 1.38 -5.93
CA PHE A 334 -8.78 2.07 -6.13
C PHE A 334 -8.43 2.12 -7.61
N ALA A 335 -7.85 3.24 -8.03
CA ALA A 335 -7.32 3.44 -9.37
C ALA A 335 -5.83 3.70 -9.27
N ILE A 336 -5.07 3.03 -10.11
CA ILE A 336 -3.62 3.16 -10.22
C ILE A 336 -3.32 3.68 -11.63
N PHE A 337 -2.64 4.82 -11.70
CA PHE A 337 -2.08 5.35 -12.94
C PHE A 337 -0.57 5.12 -12.90
N THR A 338 -0.07 4.33 -13.83
CA THR A 338 1.36 4.02 -13.98
C THR A 338 1.92 4.78 -15.18
N ASP A 339 3.00 5.52 -15.02
CA ASP A 339 3.74 6.11 -16.13
C ASP A 339 4.55 5.04 -16.87
N ILE A 340 4.13 4.71 -18.08
CA ILE A 340 4.75 3.72 -18.96
C ILE A 340 5.56 4.35 -20.10
N THR A 341 5.80 5.67 -20.07
CA THR A 341 6.48 6.41 -21.13
C THR A 341 7.84 5.82 -21.47
N ARG A 342 8.67 5.60 -20.45
CA ARG A 342 10.00 5.00 -20.62
C ARG A 342 9.93 3.60 -21.21
N TYR A 343 8.95 2.81 -20.80
CA TYR A 343 8.76 1.45 -21.31
C TYR A 343 8.37 1.45 -22.78
N ARG A 344 7.44 2.33 -23.17
CA ARG A 344 7.03 2.51 -24.57
C ARG A 344 8.20 2.95 -25.46
N LEU A 345 8.97 3.94 -25.05
CA LEU A 345 10.16 4.39 -25.78
C LEU A 345 11.24 3.31 -25.93
N LEU A 346 11.38 2.42 -24.94
CA LEU A 346 12.29 1.28 -25.04
C LEU A 346 11.81 0.25 -26.04
N ILE A 347 10.51 -0.04 -26.08
CA ILE A 347 9.91 -0.93 -27.08
C ILE A 347 10.15 -0.38 -28.49
N GLU A 348 9.82 0.90 -28.73
CA GLU A 348 10.03 1.55 -30.01
C GLU A 348 11.51 1.46 -30.47
N ARG A 349 12.44 1.70 -29.56
CA ARG A 349 13.89 1.55 -29.86
C ARG A 349 14.29 0.11 -30.19
N ILE A 350 13.70 -0.88 -29.51
CA ILE A 350 13.94 -2.29 -29.79
C ILE A 350 13.38 -2.66 -31.17
N GLU A 351 12.16 -2.23 -31.48
CA GLU A 351 11.52 -2.44 -32.79
C GLU A 351 12.33 -1.78 -33.91
N GLU A 352 12.74 -0.53 -33.74
CA GLU A 352 13.66 0.13 -34.67
C GLU A 352 15.00 -0.62 -34.82
N SER A 353 15.53 -1.16 -33.73
CA SER A 353 16.78 -1.91 -33.74
C SER A 353 16.64 -3.30 -34.38
N ALA A 354 15.46 -3.88 -34.31
CA ALA A 354 15.15 -5.20 -34.91
C ALA A 354 15.16 -5.16 -36.46
N GLY A 355 15.11 -3.96 -37.05
CA GLY A 355 15.19 -3.81 -38.52
C GLY A 355 13.92 -4.24 -39.26
N ILE A 356 12.82 -4.52 -38.57
CA ILE A 356 11.55 -5.01 -39.11
C ILE A 356 10.41 -4.03 -38.81
N ASP A 357 9.54 -3.78 -39.77
CA ASP A 357 8.28 -3.03 -39.57
C ASP A 357 7.24 -3.92 -38.87
N PRO A 358 6.72 -3.51 -37.68
CA PRO A 358 5.88 -4.37 -36.87
C PRO A 358 4.49 -4.62 -37.49
N LEU A 359 4.01 -3.74 -38.37
CA LEU A 359 2.73 -3.91 -39.03
C LEU A 359 2.79 -4.92 -40.19
N THR A 360 3.83 -4.82 -41.00
CA THR A 360 3.95 -5.53 -42.29
C THR A 360 4.92 -6.69 -42.27
N ASN A 361 5.75 -6.81 -41.22
CA ASN A 361 6.83 -7.79 -41.11
C ASN A 361 7.89 -7.73 -42.22
N LEU A 362 7.93 -6.63 -42.98
CA LEU A 362 9.01 -6.31 -43.92
C LEU A 362 10.16 -5.60 -43.21
N GLY A 363 11.28 -5.42 -43.88
CA GLY A 363 12.34 -4.54 -43.41
C GLY A 363 11.79 -3.12 -43.16
N ASN A 364 12.23 -2.46 -42.07
CA ASN A 364 11.88 -1.09 -41.79
C ASN A 364 12.83 -0.11 -42.52
N ARG A 365 12.57 1.19 -42.37
CA ARG A 365 13.39 2.26 -42.98
C ARG A 365 14.87 2.12 -42.62
N ARG A 366 15.19 1.80 -41.37
CA ARG A 366 16.59 1.65 -40.92
C ARG A 366 17.29 0.48 -41.62
N SER A 367 16.64 -0.70 -41.72
CA SER A 367 17.21 -1.82 -42.44
C SER A 367 17.34 -1.58 -43.94
N TYR A 368 16.41 -0.81 -44.54
CA TYR A 368 16.55 -0.30 -45.91
C TYR A 368 17.81 0.56 -46.06
N GLU A 369 18.02 1.57 -45.20
CA GLU A 369 19.17 2.47 -45.28
C GLU A 369 20.50 1.71 -45.08
N LEU A 370 20.54 0.71 -44.22
CA LEU A 370 21.70 -0.18 -44.03
C LEU A 370 21.95 -1.05 -45.27
N ALA A 371 20.90 -1.66 -45.81
CA ALA A 371 21.01 -2.50 -47.00
C ALA A 371 21.43 -1.69 -48.22
N LEU A 372 20.89 -0.49 -48.38
CA LEU A 372 21.26 0.42 -49.49
C LEU A 372 22.78 0.72 -49.47
N LYS A 373 23.34 1.00 -48.31
CA LYS A 373 24.80 1.23 -48.17
C LYS A 373 25.65 0.02 -48.52
N SER A 374 25.17 -1.21 -48.16
CA SER A 374 25.90 -2.43 -48.47
C SER A 374 25.77 -2.88 -49.88
N LEU A 375 24.77 -2.39 -50.63
CA LEU A 375 24.50 -2.73 -52.03
C LEU A 375 25.10 -1.72 -53.04
N ASP A 376 25.64 -0.61 -52.56
CA ASP A 376 26.34 0.36 -53.42
C ASP A 376 27.78 -0.09 -53.71
N GLU A 377 27.94 -1.36 -54.10
CA GLU A 377 29.19 -1.99 -54.46
C GLU A 377 29.10 -2.56 -55.86
N PRO A 378 30.26 -2.62 -56.61
CA PRO A 378 30.31 -3.18 -57.97
C PRO A 378 29.75 -4.60 -58.10
N SER A 379 29.90 -5.41 -57.03
CA SER A 379 29.42 -6.78 -56.98
C SER A 379 27.89 -6.92 -57.04
N SER A 380 27.14 -5.83 -56.83
CA SER A 380 25.68 -5.81 -56.81
C SER A 380 25.08 -5.43 -58.18
N LEU A 381 25.89 -5.06 -59.19
CA LEU A 381 25.40 -4.59 -60.49
C LEU A 381 25.05 -5.75 -61.44
N PRO A 382 24.05 -5.56 -62.33
CA PRO A 382 23.14 -4.43 -62.35
C PRO A 382 22.20 -4.44 -61.14
N PHE A 383 21.95 -3.26 -60.53
CA PHE A 383 21.14 -3.13 -59.35
C PHE A 383 19.82 -2.42 -59.69
N SER A 384 18.70 -3.08 -59.45
CA SER A 384 17.38 -2.48 -59.65
C SER A 384 16.73 -2.12 -58.32
N VAL A 385 16.00 -0.99 -58.28
CA VAL A 385 15.16 -0.54 -57.20
C VAL A 385 13.74 -0.37 -57.67
N ILE A 386 12.80 -0.82 -56.86
CA ILE A 386 11.37 -0.58 -57.08
C ILE A 386 10.83 0.20 -55.91
N LEU A 387 10.24 1.36 -56.18
CA LEU A 387 9.46 2.13 -55.23
C LEU A 387 7.98 1.86 -55.43
N GLY A 388 7.25 1.71 -54.30
CA GLY A 388 5.82 1.45 -54.28
C GLY A 388 5.08 2.41 -53.34
N ASP A 389 3.93 2.88 -53.78
CA ASP A 389 3.03 3.73 -52.99
C ASP A 389 1.61 3.20 -53.04
N VAL A 390 0.99 2.95 -51.88
CA VAL A 390 -0.35 2.35 -51.76
C VAL A 390 -1.42 3.39 -52.09
N ASN A 391 -2.13 3.19 -53.17
CA ASN A 391 -3.18 4.09 -53.61
C ASN A 391 -4.42 4.01 -52.73
N GLY A 392 -4.91 5.16 -52.27
CA GLY A 392 -6.21 5.29 -51.61
C GLY A 392 -6.21 4.88 -50.14
N LEU A 393 -5.06 4.71 -49.49
CA LEU A 393 -4.96 4.35 -48.04
C LEU A 393 -5.77 5.34 -47.20
N LYS A 394 -5.65 6.64 -47.42
CA LYS A 394 -6.41 7.65 -46.68
C LYS A 394 -7.91 7.44 -46.82
N PHE A 395 -8.39 7.18 -48.05
CA PHE A 395 -9.82 6.92 -48.30
C PHE A 395 -10.31 5.68 -47.52
N VAL A 396 -9.53 4.59 -47.48
CA VAL A 396 -9.88 3.38 -46.74
C VAL A 396 -9.90 3.67 -45.22
N ASN A 397 -8.93 4.43 -44.71
CA ASN A 397 -8.91 4.84 -43.31
C ASN A 397 -10.12 5.70 -42.93
N ASP A 398 -10.42 6.71 -43.74
CA ASP A 398 -11.51 7.66 -43.48
C ASP A 398 -12.90 6.99 -43.60
N SER A 399 -13.04 6.01 -44.51
CA SER A 399 -14.34 5.35 -44.79
C SER A 399 -14.60 4.11 -43.96
N MET A 400 -13.56 3.34 -43.61
CA MET A 400 -13.66 1.99 -43.04
C MET A 400 -12.83 1.82 -41.75
N GLY A 401 -12.18 2.88 -41.28
CA GLY A 401 -11.34 2.90 -40.08
C GLY A 401 -9.92 2.39 -40.29
N HIS A 402 -9.02 2.73 -39.33
CA HIS A 402 -7.59 2.41 -39.41
C HIS A 402 -7.29 0.91 -39.51
N ALA A 403 -8.10 0.06 -38.87
CA ALA A 403 -7.93 -1.40 -38.98
C ALA A 403 -8.05 -1.91 -40.42
N SER A 404 -8.89 -1.28 -41.25
CA SER A 404 -9.03 -1.63 -42.67
C SER A 404 -7.84 -1.14 -43.48
N GLY A 405 -7.29 0.05 -43.18
CA GLY A 405 -6.04 0.55 -43.76
C GLY A 405 -4.84 -0.33 -43.40
N ASP A 406 -4.74 -0.76 -42.17
CA ASP A 406 -3.70 -1.71 -41.72
C ASP A 406 -3.78 -3.04 -42.47
N ASN A 407 -5.01 -3.56 -42.73
CA ASN A 407 -5.20 -4.76 -43.53
C ASN A 407 -4.79 -4.52 -45.01
N LEU A 408 -5.07 -3.37 -45.57
CA LEU A 408 -4.60 -3.01 -46.92
C LEU A 408 -3.07 -3.02 -46.98
N LEU A 409 -2.39 -2.39 -46.05
CA LEU A 409 -0.93 -2.37 -45.95
C LEU A 409 -0.33 -3.77 -45.78
N LYS A 410 -0.89 -4.59 -44.87
CA LYS A 410 -0.48 -6.01 -44.68
C LYS A 410 -0.66 -6.81 -45.98
N THR A 411 -1.76 -6.60 -46.69
CA THR A 411 -2.02 -7.31 -47.96
C THR A 411 -1.00 -6.94 -49.04
N ILE A 412 -0.69 -5.65 -49.18
CA ILE A 412 0.35 -5.21 -50.13
C ILE A 412 1.74 -5.75 -49.73
N ALA A 413 2.09 -5.67 -48.43
CA ALA A 413 3.34 -6.20 -47.94
C ALA A 413 3.51 -7.70 -48.22
N GLN A 414 2.43 -8.47 -48.02
CA GLN A 414 2.42 -9.92 -48.32
C GLN A 414 2.61 -10.17 -49.83
N ILE A 415 1.95 -9.38 -50.67
CA ILE A 415 2.11 -9.48 -52.15
C ILE A 415 3.55 -9.18 -52.58
N LEU A 416 4.15 -8.14 -52.01
CA LEU A 416 5.55 -7.77 -52.31
C LEU A 416 6.53 -8.85 -51.79
N SER A 417 6.30 -9.39 -50.63
CA SER A 417 7.13 -10.45 -50.05
C SER A 417 7.05 -11.74 -50.80
N ASP A 418 5.82 -12.21 -51.15
CA ASP A 418 5.60 -13.47 -51.83
C ASP A 418 6.11 -13.47 -53.26
N ALA A 419 6.06 -12.31 -53.92
CA ALA A 419 6.62 -12.14 -55.24
C ALA A 419 8.16 -11.94 -55.22
N CYS A 420 8.77 -11.71 -54.07
CA CYS A 420 10.19 -11.34 -53.95
C CYS A 420 11.08 -12.59 -54.17
N PRO A 421 11.95 -12.61 -55.21
CA PRO A 421 12.86 -13.70 -55.44
C PRO A 421 13.88 -13.86 -54.28
N TYR A 422 14.46 -15.07 -54.20
CA TYR A 422 15.51 -15.35 -53.17
C TYR A 422 16.68 -14.38 -53.28
N GLY A 423 17.12 -13.81 -52.16
CA GLY A 423 18.21 -12.82 -52.08
C GLY A 423 17.80 -11.36 -52.31
N MET A 424 16.49 -11.10 -52.52
CA MET A 424 15.94 -9.74 -52.62
C MET A 424 15.13 -9.42 -51.36
N HIS A 425 15.04 -8.16 -51.00
CA HIS A 425 14.36 -7.74 -49.76
C HIS A 425 13.40 -6.59 -49.99
N ALA A 426 12.20 -6.72 -49.46
CA ALA A 426 11.19 -5.67 -49.45
C ALA A 426 11.21 -4.92 -48.10
N TYR A 427 10.99 -3.63 -48.16
CA TYR A 427 11.01 -2.71 -47.01
C TYR A 427 9.78 -1.81 -47.04
N ARG A 428 9.31 -1.44 -45.84
CA ARG A 428 8.36 -0.35 -45.67
C ARG A 428 9.10 0.87 -45.10
N ILE A 429 9.16 1.96 -45.82
CA ILE A 429 9.95 3.15 -45.46
C ILE A 429 9.11 4.34 -45.01
N GLY A 430 7.81 4.29 -45.15
CA GLY A 430 6.86 5.33 -44.80
C GLY A 430 5.45 4.76 -44.57
N GLY A 431 4.48 5.61 -44.32
CA GLY A 431 3.10 5.23 -44.06
C GLY A 431 2.50 4.28 -45.12
N ASP A 432 2.58 4.67 -46.41
CA ASP A 432 2.11 3.98 -47.60
C ASP A 432 3.23 3.62 -48.58
N GLU A 433 4.51 3.87 -48.21
CA GLU A 433 5.67 3.74 -49.09
C GLU A 433 6.43 2.42 -48.84
N PHE A 434 6.69 1.71 -49.91
CA PHE A 434 7.43 0.46 -49.93
C PHE A 434 8.61 0.53 -50.90
N VAL A 435 9.66 -0.21 -50.61
CA VAL A 435 10.85 -0.33 -51.45
C VAL A 435 11.24 -1.79 -51.62
N VAL A 436 11.64 -2.20 -52.83
CA VAL A 436 12.28 -3.49 -53.06
C VAL A 436 13.65 -3.24 -53.65
N LEU A 437 14.70 -3.76 -53.00
CA LEU A 437 16.07 -3.72 -53.46
C LEU A 437 16.43 -5.04 -54.15
N MET A 438 16.91 -4.97 -55.38
CA MET A 438 17.14 -6.12 -56.27
C MET A 438 18.59 -6.10 -56.80
N PRO A 439 19.58 -6.61 -56.01
CA PRO A 439 20.94 -6.76 -56.50
C PRO A 439 21.02 -7.77 -57.65
N ASN A 440 21.99 -7.62 -58.54
CA ASN A 440 22.24 -8.48 -59.69
C ASN A 440 20.98 -8.66 -60.60
N THR A 441 20.22 -7.58 -60.75
CA THR A 441 18.92 -7.64 -61.45
C THR A 441 18.83 -6.50 -62.46
N SER A 442 18.63 -6.86 -63.73
CA SER A 442 18.42 -5.90 -64.83
C SER A 442 17.01 -5.31 -64.83
N THR A 443 16.82 -4.18 -65.53
CA THR A 443 15.51 -3.56 -65.70
C THR A 443 14.48 -4.54 -66.26
N ALA A 444 14.83 -5.43 -67.18
CA ALA A 444 13.91 -6.38 -67.72
C ALA A 444 13.42 -7.42 -66.67
N GLN A 445 14.32 -7.88 -65.80
CA GLN A 445 13.98 -8.78 -64.70
C GLN A 445 13.11 -8.09 -63.68
N ALA A 446 13.44 -6.84 -63.30
CA ALA A 446 12.62 -6.04 -62.36
C ALA A 446 11.21 -5.75 -62.93
N ALA A 447 11.09 -5.55 -64.25
CA ALA A 447 9.81 -5.39 -64.91
C ALA A 447 8.95 -6.66 -64.84
N VAL A 448 9.54 -7.85 -64.91
CA VAL A 448 8.84 -9.13 -64.72
C VAL A 448 8.29 -9.25 -63.31
N TYR A 449 9.06 -8.83 -62.29
CA TYR A 449 8.59 -8.81 -60.91
C TYR A 449 7.41 -7.86 -60.71
N VAL A 450 7.48 -6.63 -61.24
CA VAL A 450 6.36 -5.68 -61.21
C VAL A 450 5.13 -6.22 -61.92
N ALA A 451 5.30 -6.91 -63.08
CA ALA A 451 4.19 -7.55 -63.78
C ALA A 451 3.53 -8.65 -62.95
N ALA A 452 4.32 -9.44 -62.23
CA ALA A 452 3.81 -10.46 -61.31
C ALA A 452 3.00 -9.85 -60.15
N ILE A 453 3.48 -8.76 -59.53
CA ILE A 453 2.72 -8.04 -58.49
C ILE A 453 1.39 -7.56 -59.05
N ARG A 454 1.38 -6.93 -60.23
CA ARG A 454 0.15 -6.41 -60.86
C ARG A 454 -0.86 -7.52 -61.17
N LEU A 455 -0.41 -8.73 -61.58
CA LEU A 455 -1.25 -9.89 -61.75
C LEU A 455 -1.87 -10.36 -60.44
N VAL A 456 -1.09 -10.48 -59.38
CA VAL A 456 -1.59 -10.86 -58.03
C VAL A 456 -2.58 -9.86 -57.50
N VAL A 457 -2.31 -8.55 -57.64
CA VAL A 457 -3.22 -7.48 -57.24
C VAL A 457 -4.55 -7.55 -58.06
N ALA A 458 -4.46 -7.78 -59.35
CA ALA A 458 -5.65 -7.93 -60.20
C ALA A 458 -6.49 -9.15 -59.83
N GLU A 459 -5.85 -10.29 -59.51
CA GLU A 459 -6.52 -11.49 -59.06
C GLU A 459 -7.21 -11.33 -57.71
N LYS A 460 -6.51 -10.72 -56.71
CA LYS A 460 -7.12 -10.42 -55.43
C LYS A 460 -8.30 -9.45 -55.53
N ASN A 461 -8.26 -8.50 -56.46
CA ASN A 461 -9.38 -7.60 -56.71
C ASN A 461 -10.59 -8.26 -57.43
N LYS A 462 -10.50 -9.49 -57.94
CA LYS A 462 -11.65 -10.24 -58.46
C LYS A 462 -12.48 -10.90 -57.35
N GLY A 463 -11.88 -11.10 -56.18
CA GLY A 463 -12.55 -11.61 -55.01
C GLY A 463 -13.39 -10.55 -54.30
N GLU A 464 -14.20 -10.97 -53.29
CA GLU A 464 -14.94 -10.08 -52.41
C GLU A 464 -13.98 -9.41 -51.41
N THR A 465 -13.26 -8.36 -51.82
CA THR A 465 -12.45 -7.55 -50.93
C THR A 465 -13.24 -6.33 -50.50
N PRO A 466 -13.20 -5.94 -49.22
CA PRO A 466 -13.92 -4.74 -48.74
C PRO A 466 -13.42 -3.46 -49.34
N PHE A 467 -12.21 -3.43 -49.91
CA PHE A 467 -11.58 -2.29 -50.56
C PHE A 467 -10.79 -2.72 -51.80
N LYS A 468 -10.66 -1.83 -52.77
CA LYS A 468 -9.84 -2.04 -53.98
C LYS A 468 -8.36 -1.91 -53.65
N ILE A 469 -7.60 -3.00 -53.86
CA ILE A 469 -6.13 -2.99 -53.70
C ILE A 469 -5.51 -2.33 -54.93
N SER A 470 -4.70 -1.34 -54.73
CA SER A 470 -3.93 -0.65 -55.77
C SER A 470 -2.63 -0.12 -55.23
N VAL A 471 -1.54 -0.32 -55.95
CA VAL A 471 -0.21 0.17 -55.64
C VAL A 471 0.43 0.73 -56.88
N ALA A 472 0.95 1.97 -56.82
CA ALA A 472 1.77 2.55 -57.86
C ALA A 472 3.21 2.03 -57.74
N LEU A 473 3.81 1.61 -58.84
CA LEU A 473 5.15 1.00 -58.84
C LEU A 473 6.06 1.67 -59.87
N GLY A 474 7.25 2.11 -59.43
CA GLY A 474 8.28 2.70 -60.29
C GLY A 474 9.57 1.94 -60.22
N ILE A 475 10.17 1.66 -61.33
CA ILE A 475 11.44 0.92 -61.46
C ILE A 475 12.54 1.85 -61.98
N ALA A 476 13.74 1.68 -61.44
CA ALA A 476 14.98 2.16 -62.03
C ALA A 476 16.12 1.15 -61.80
N THR A 477 17.10 1.20 -62.68
CA THR A 477 18.26 0.29 -62.61
C THR A 477 19.54 1.09 -62.72
N LYS A 478 20.51 0.79 -61.86
CA LYS A 478 21.89 1.21 -61.92
C LYS A 478 22.67 0.10 -62.66
N ASP A 479 23.15 0.39 -63.85
CA ASP A 479 23.83 -0.61 -64.73
C ASP A 479 25.34 -0.58 -64.59
N ASN A 480 25.95 0.55 -64.14
CA ASN A 480 27.37 0.74 -64.02
C ASN A 480 27.76 1.52 -62.75
N GLU A 481 29.03 1.53 -62.43
CA GLU A 481 29.61 2.15 -61.24
C GLU A 481 29.47 3.69 -61.24
N ASP A 482 29.49 4.31 -62.42
CA ASP A 482 29.48 5.78 -62.58
C ASP A 482 28.12 6.39 -62.22
N GLN A 483 27.02 5.59 -62.12
CA GLN A 483 25.71 6.04 -61.72
C GLN A 483 25.60 6.14 -60.19
N ASP A 484 25.07 7.25 -59.71
CA ASP A 484 24.77 7.40 -58.30
C ASP A 484 23.51 6.57 -57.93
N ILE A 485 23.57 5.81 -56.86
CA ILE A 485 22.44 5.03 -56.35
C ILE A 485 21.26 5.94 -55.96
N LEU A 486 21.54 7.13 -55.42
CA LEU A 486 20.49 8.10 -55.05
C LEU A 486 19.82 8.68 -56.30
N GLU A 487 20.56 8.86 -57.41
CA GLU A 487 19.95 9.27 -58.71
C GLU A 487 19.05 8.15 -59.26
N CYS A 488 19.46 6.88 -59.13
CA CYS A 488 18.66 5.72 -59.50
C CYS A 488 17.35 5.67 -58.69
N ILE A 489 17.41 5.92 -57.38
CA ILE A 489 16.21 5.99 -56.54
C ILE A 489 15.29 7.14 -56.97
N ALA A 490 15.84 8.31 -57.27
CA ALA A 490 15.04 9.46 -57.71
C ALA A 490 14.35 9.16 -59.06
N ILE A 491 14.98 8.39 -59.96
CA ILE A 491 14.34 7.95 -61.22
C ILE A 491 13.19 6.97 -60.93
N ALA A 492 13.38 6.02 -59.98
CA ALA A 492 12.33 5.12 -59.58
C ALA A 492 11.13 5.86 -58.98
N ASP A 493 11.37 6.88 -58.14
CA ASP A 493 10.32 7.72 -57.56
C ASP A 493 9.51 8.45 -58.63
N LYS A 494 10.22 9.06 -59.57
CA LYS A 494 9.57 9.72 -60.72
C LYS A 494 8.69 8.75 -61.51
N ASN A 495 9.17 7.53 -61.75
CA ASN A 495 8.41 6.50 -62.49
C ASN A 495 7.20 6.01 -61.68
N MET A 496 7.32 5.88 -60.39
CA MET A 496 6.20 5.57 -59.48
C MET A 496 5.15 6.67 -59.51
N TYR A 497 5.56 7.94 -59.47
CA TYR A 497 4.64 9.06 -59.54
C TYR A 497 3.87 9.08 -60.87
N LEU A 498 4.54 8.80 -61.99
CA LEU A 498 3.90 8.67 -63.30
C LEU A 498 2.87 7.53 -63.35
N ASP A 499 3.18 6.38 -62.75
CA ASP A 499 2.27 5.24 -62.62
C ASP A 499 1.05 5.61 -61.75
N LYS A 500 1.26 6.36 -60.67
CA LYS A 500 0.19 6.88 -59.79
C LYS A 500 -0.75 7.83 -60.52
N GLU A 501 -0.23 8.71 -61.34
CA GLU A 501 -1.05 9.61 -62.18
C GLU A 501 -1.86 8.87 -63.25
N ASN A 502 -1.29 7.86 -63.88
CA ASN A 502 -1.98 7.04 -64.87
C ASN A 502 -3.14 6.25 -64.25
N ASP A 503 -2.96 5.70 -63.00
CA ASP A 503 -4.05 5.04 -62.28
C ASP A 503 -5.19 6.02 -61.91
N ARG A 504 -4.87 7.28 -61.60
CA ARG A 504 -5.89 8.33 -61.34
C ARG A 504 -6.71 8.71 -62.56
N ARG A 505 -6.10 8.67 -63.78
CA ARG A 505 -6.81 9.02 -65.03
C ARG A 505 -7.70 7.88 -65.52
N THR A 506 -7.46 6.67 -65.10
CA THR A 506 -8.20 5.44 -65.47
C THR A 506 -9.33 5.07 -64.51
N ARG A 507 -9.44 5.80 -63.39
CA ARG A 507 -10.54 5.70 -62.42
C ARG A 507 -11.62 6.75 -62.71
#